data_52942c06113de0dc5203cf19db44d454
#
_entry.id   52942c06113de0dc5203cf19db44d454
#
_cell.length_a   1.000
_cell.length_b   1.000
_cell.length_c   1.000
_cell.angle_alpha   90.00
_cell.angle_beta   90.00
_cell.angle_gamma   90.00
#
_symmetry.space_group_name_H-M   'P 1'
#
loop_
_entity.id
_entity.type
_entity.pdbx_description
1 polymer ?
#
loop_
_entity_poly.entity_id
_entity_poly.type
_entity_poly.pdbx_seq_one_letter_code
_entity_poly.pdbx_strand_id
1 'polypeptide(L)'
;MTVLGQDDAGATPERRAGTRRRRLIVFIPLALFLALAALFMYRLGAGDPSRIPSALIGRPAPSTNLPPIPGLERDGRPVPGLDGAAFNGEVTVLNVWASWCVPCHDEAPLLLKLAADRRIRVVGINYKDEADNARRFLGRHGNPFAANGIDRNGRAAIEWGVYGVPETFVVGRDGRIAFKLIGPITPDNLDKALQPAIEKALRGGE
;
A
#
# COMPACT_ATOMS: atom_id res chain seq x y z
N MET A 1 -75.90 10.70 -66.65
CA MET A 1 -74.95 9.88 -67.39
C MET A 1 -73.54 10.34 -67.05
N THR A 2 -72.74 9.42 -66.56
CA THR A 2 -71.30 9.48 -66.60
C THR A 2 -70.59 9.53 -65.24
N VAL A 3 -70.19 8.47 -64.86
CA VAL A 3 -68.97 7.80 -64.35
C VAL A 3 -68.01 8.59 -63.44
N LEU A 4 -67.92 7.99 -62.32
CA LEU A 4 -66.99 8.25 -61.22
C LEU A 4 -65.53 7.74 -61.53
N GLY A 5 -64.56 8.54 -61.24
CA GLY A 5 -63.16 8.10 -61.11
C GLY A 5 -62.78 8.06 -59.65
N GLN A 6 -62.38 6.86 -59.19
CA GLN A 6 -61.80 6.61 -57.88
C GLN A 6 -60.27 6.84 -57.95
N ASP A 7 -59.81 7.75 -57.15
CA ASP A 7 -58.33 7.92 -56.90
C ASP A 7 -57.92 7.14 -55.66
N ASP A 8 -57.19 6.08 -55.87
CA ASP A 8 -56.52 5.31 -54.86
C ASP A 8 -55.30 6.08 -54.37
N ALA A 9 -55.33 6.52 -53.14
CA ALA A 9 -54.19 7.16 -52.48
C ALA A 9 -53.29 6.10 -51.90
N GLY A 10 -52.16 5.88 -52.56
CA GLY A 10 -51.09 5.03 -52.11
C GLY A 10 -50.47 5.48 -50.77
N ALA A 11 -50.57 4.65 -49.79
CA ALA A 11 -49.93 4.84 -48.48
C ALA A 11 -48.41 4.62 -48.59
N THR A 12 -47.65 5.66 -48.38
CA THR A 12 -46.19 5.62 -48.33
C THR A 12 -45.64 4.97 -47.03
N PRO A 13 -44.67 4.06 -47.12
CA PRO A 13 -44.12 3.34 -45.95
C PRO A 13 -42.96 4.03 -45.27
N GLU A 14 -42.93 5.37 -45.18
CA GLU A 14 -41.75 6.10 -44.63
C GLU A 14 -41.71 6.30 -43.12
N ARG A 15 -42.70 5.86 -42.32
CA ARG A 15 -42.76 6.16 -40.88
C ARG A 15 -41.98 5.18 -39.97
N ARG A 16 -41.46 4.06 -40.47
CA ARG A 16 -40.82 3.04 -39.59
C ARG A 16 -39.32 3.16 -39.42
N ALA A 17 -38.63 3.88 -40.25
CA ALA A 17 -37.14 4.02 -40.18
C ALA A 17 -36.67 5.01 -39.09
N GLY A 18 -37.43 6.06 -38.81
CA GLY A 18 -37.03 7.12 -37.86
C GLY A 18 -37.02 6.69 -36.39
N THR A 19 -37.91 5.80 -35.99
CA THR A 19 -38.01 5.34 -34.59
C THR A 19 -36.92 4.38 -34.19
N ARG A 20 -36.43 3.55 -35.13
CA ARG A 20 -35.34 2.59 -34.86
C ARG A 20 -34.00 3.33 -34.74
N ARG A 21 -33.72 4.30 -35.58
CA ARG A 21 -32.49 5.13 -35.54
C ARG A 21 -32.44 5.99 -34.27
N ARG A 22 -33.57 6.57 -33.86
CA ARG A 22 -33.69 7.38 -32.64
C ARG A 22 -33.46 6.55 -31.37
N ARG A 23 -33.96 5.30 -31.34
CA ARG A 23 -33.69 4.35 -30.23
C ARG A 23 -32.21 3.97 -30.16
N LEU A 24 -31.55 3.70 -31.29
CA LEU A 24 -30.13 3.40 -31.34
C LEU A 24 -29.26 4.57 -30.82
N ILE A 25 -29.61 5.82 -31.13
CA ILE A 25 -28.90 7.01 -30.66
C ILE A 25 -28.96 7.14 -29.12
N VAL A 26 -30.04 6.69 -28.50
CA VAL A 26 -30.22 6.74 -27.05
C VAL A 26 -29.55 5.53 -26.37
N PHE A 27 -29.61 4.35 -26.97
CA PHE A 27 -29.08 3.12 -26.34
C PHE A 27 -27.56 2.97 -26.51
N ILE A 28 -26.94 3.51 -27.56
CA ILE A 28 -25.48 3.43 -27.76
C ILE A 28 -24.70 4.14 -26.62
N PRO A 29 -25.03 5.38 -26.23
CA PRO A 29 -24.34 6.03 -25.10
C PRO A 29 -24.55 5.28 -23.78
N LEU A 30 -25.75 4.77 -23.55
CA LEU A 30 -26.05 3.99 -22.35
C LEU A 30 -25.25 2.68 -22.31
N ALA A 31 -25.21 1.94 -23.42
CA ALA A 31 -24.44 0.70 -23.53
C ALA A 31 -22.95 0.95 -23.35
N LEU A 32 -22.42 2.05 -23.96
CA LEU A 32 -21.03 2.45 -23.79
C LEU A 32 -20.73 2.83 -22.34
N PHE A 33 -21.61 3.59 -21.70
CA PHE A 33 -21.47 3.93 -20.28
C PHE A 33 -21.46 2.68 -19.38
N LEU A 34 -22.38 1.74 -19.59
CA LEU A 34 -22.41 0.50 -18.83
C LEU A 34 -21.18 -0.37 -19.07
N ALA A 35 -20.69 -0.44 -20.30
CA ALA A 35 -19.46 -1.16 -20.63
C ALA A 35 -18.22 -0.53 -19.95
N LEU A 36 -18.12 0.80 -19.97
CA LEU A 36 -17.04 1.53 -19.28
C LEU A 36 -17.15 1.39 -17.76
N ALA A 37 -18.37 1.47 -17.20
CA ALA A 37 -18.59 1.25 -15.78
C ALA A 37 -18.21 -0.16 -15.35
N ALA A 38 -18.60 -1.18 -16.11
CA ALA A 38 -18.23 -2.56 -15.87
C ALA A 38 -16.71 -2.78 -15.97
N LEU A 39 -16.06 -2.20 -17.01
CA LEU A 39 -14.61 -2.24 -17.16
C LEU A 39 -13.89 -1.55 -16.00
N PHE A 40 -14.40 -0.41 -15.54
CA PHE A 40 -13.84 0.32 -14.42
C PHE A 40 -13.98 -0.46 -13.11
N MET A 41 -15.15 -1.03 -12.84
CA MET A 41 -15.39 -1.91 -11.68
C MET A 41 -14.50 -3.14 -11.70
N TYR A 42 -14.33 -3.78 -12.87
CA TYR A 42 -13.39 -4.90 -13.03
C TYR A 42 -11.95 -4.48 -12.75
N ARG A 43 -11.51 -3.32 -13.27
CA ARG A 43 -10.15 -2.80 -13.05
C ARG A 43 -9.90 -2.37 -11.61
N LEU A 44 -10.90 -1.82 -10.92
CA LEU A 44 -10.79 -1.50 -9.49
C LEU A 44 -10.62 -2.75 -8.61
N GLY A 45 -11.24 -3.86 -9.00
CA GLY A 45 -11.09 -5.14 -8.29
C GLY A 45 -9.85 -5.95 -8.68
N ALA A 46 -9.19 -5.64 -9.79
CA ALA A 46 -8.07 -6.43 -10.34
C ALA A 46 -6.69 -5.92 -9.91
N GLY A 47 -6.59 -4.80 -9.19
CA GLY A 47 -5.33 -4.21 -8.75
C GLY A 47 -5.10 -4.40 -7.25
N ASP A 48 -3.94 -4.91 -6.88
CA ASP A 48 -3.45 -4.85 -5.51
C ASP A 48 -2.77 -3.48 -5.31
N PRO A 49 -3.39 -2.51 -4.62
CA PRO A 49 -2.83 -1.16 -4.45
C PRO A 49 -1.54 -1.16 -3.62
N SER A 50 -1.25 -2.26 -2.92
CA SER A 50 0.00 -2.40 -2.15
C SER A 50 1.23 -2.65 -3.03
N ARG A 51 1.04 -2.92 -4.34
CA ARG A 51 2.10 -3.22 -5.32
C ARG A 51 2.47 -2.05 -6.22
N ILE A 52 2.33 -0.83 -5.78
CA ILE A 52 2.84 0.32 -6.54
C ILE A 52 4.38 0.25 -6.54
N PRO A 53 5.05 0.13 -7.71
CA PRO A 53 6.49 0.13 -7.77
C PRO A 53 7.03 1.43 -7.18
N SER A 54 7.64 1.36 -6.01
CA SER A 54 8.31 2.53 -5.42
C SER A 54 9.55 2.85 -6.25
N ALA A 55 9.73 4.12 -6.60
CA ALA A 55 10.93 4.61 -7.28
C ALA A 55 12.23 4.39 -6.46
N LEU A 56 12.09 4.00 -5.20
CA LEU A 56 13.20 3.72 -4.29
C LEU A 56 13.66 2.26 -4.33
N ILE A 57 12.92 1.34 -4.96
CA ILE A 57 13.35 -0.07 -5.07
C ILE A 57 14.66 -0.15 -5.87
N GLY A 58 15.65 -0.86 -5.33
CA GLY A 58 16.99 -0.96 -5.86
C GLY A 58 17.90 0.22 -5.53
N ARG A 59 17.38 1.28 -4.89
CA ARG A 59 18.18 2.41 -4.43
C ARG A 59 18.73 2.17 -3.04
N PRO A 60 19.86 2.82 -2.67
CA PRO A 60 20.33 2.83 -1.29
C PRO A 60 19.23 3.35 -0.36
N ALA A 61 19.13 2.73 0.81
CA ALA A 61 18.28 3.24 1.88
C ALA A 61 18.68 4.68 2.24
N PRO A 62 17.74 5.59 2.47
CA PRO A 62 18.04 6.94 2.91
C PRO A 62 18.89 6.94 4.19
N SER A 63 19.86 7.87 4.27
CA SER A 63 20.65 8.07 5.48
C SER A 63 19.74 8.59 6.59
N THR A 64 19.35 7.69 7.49
CA THR A 64 18.33 7.95 8.51
C THR A 64 19.00 7.99 9.88
N ASN A 65 19.08 9.18 10.46
CA ASN A 65 19.55 9.38 11.82
C ASN A 65 18.41 9.96 12.66
N LEU A 66 17.78 9.12 13.46
CA LEU A 66 16.66 9.50 14.31
C LEU A 66 17.00 9.20 15.78
N PRO A 67 16.70 10.12 16.70
CA PRO A 67 16.88 9.88 18.12
C PRO A 67 15.98 8.74 18.59
N PRO A 68 16.36 8.04 19.68
CA PRO A 68 15.50 7.04 20.29
C PRO A 68 14.21 7.66 20.81
N ILE A 69 13.16 6.84 20.94
CA ILE A 69 11.96 7.25 21.66
C ILE A 69 12.33 7.42 23.16
N PRO A 70 12.22 8.61 23.74
CA PRO A 70 12.61 8.85 25.13
C PRO A 70 11.94 7.88 26.10
N GLY A 71 12.73 7.23 26.96
CA GLY A 71 12.24 6.29 27.96
C GLY A 71 11.69 4.98 27.42
N LEU A 72 11.92 4.64 26.14
CA LEU A 72 11.57 3.32 25.60
C LEU A 72 12.65 2.31 25.99
N GLU A 73 12.22 1.26 26.65
CA GLU A 73 13.06 0.12 27.06
C GLU A 73 12.49 -1.18 26.52
N ARG A 74 13.40 -2.17 26.36
CA ARG A 74 13.08 -3.56 26.11
C ARG A 74 13.99 -4.43 26.98
N ASP A 75 13.39 -5.29 27.80
CA ASP A 75 14.11 -6.16 28.75
C ASP A 75 15.07 -5.35 29.68
N GLY A 76 14.62 -4.18 30.15
CA GLY A 76 15.37 -3.30 31.04
C GLY A 76 16.54 -2.57 30.38
N ARG A 77 16.64 -2.57 29.05
CA ARG A 77 17.66 -1.85 28.28
C ARG A 77 17.03 -0.80 27.37
N PRO A 78 17.61 0.40 27.27
CA PRO A 78 17.15 1.42 26.35
C PRO A 78 17.14 0.90 24.90
N VAL A 79 16.05 1.12 24.18
CA VAL A 79 15.98 0.82 22.75
C VAL A 79 16.67 1.95 21.99
N PRO A 80 17.69 1.65 21.17
CA PRO A 80 18.42 2.69 20.43
C PRO A 80 17.54 3.35 19.37
N GLY A 81 17.90 4.56 18.98
CA GLY A 81 17.38 5.24 17.80
C GLY A 81 17.84 4.57 16.51
N LEU A 82 17.49 5.15 15.37
CA LEU A 82 18.01 4.71 14.08
C LEU A 82 19.28 5.46 13.73
N ASP A 83 20.28 4.71 13.31
CA ASP A 83 21.50 5.18 12.69
C ASP A 83 21.53 4.67 11.26
N GLY A 84 22.00 5.48 10.31
CA GLY A 84 22.10 5.09 8.89
C GLY A 84 22.95 3.84 8.64
N ALA A 85 23.90 3.53 9.54
CA ALA A 85 24.66 2.28 9.51
C ALA A 85 23.81 1.03 9.80
N ALA A 86 22.62 1.18 10.39
CA ALA A 86 21.72 0.09 10.75
C ALA A 86 21.18 -0.70 9.53
N PHE A 87 21.37 -0.19 8.32
CA PHE A 87 20.86 -0.80 7.10
C PHE A 87 21.92 -1.57 6.29
N ASN A 88 23.12 -1.73 6.82
CA ASN A 88 24.20 -2.45 6.14
C ASN A 88 24.55 -3.75 6.88
N GLY A 89 24.92 -4.78 6.10
CA GLY A 89 25.46 -6.04 6.64
C GLY A 89 24.41 -7.10 6.97
N GLU A 90 23.17 -6.73 7.29
CA GLU A 90 22.11 -7.68 7.56
C GLU A 90 20.79 -7.26 6.87
N VAL A 91 19.92 -8.24 6.59
CA VAL A 91 18.59 -7.94 6.03
C VAL A 91 17.75 -7.26 7.10
N THR A 92 17.29 -6.06 6.79
CA THR A 92 16.53 -5.24 7.72
C THR A 92 15.09 -5.05 7.24
N VAL A 93 14.12 -5.28 8.12
CA VAL A 93 12.72 -4.92 7.91
C VAL A 93 12.45 -3.64 8.68
N LEU A 94 12.24 -2.55 7.94
CA LEU A 94 11.86 -1.26 8.50
C LEU A 94 10.34 -1.11 8.42
N ASN A 95 9.70 -0.85 9.55
CA ASN A 95 8.28 -0.50 9.63
C ASN A 95 8.11 0.95 10.08
N VAL A 96 7.30 1.69 9.33
CA VAL A 96 6.92 3.07 9.66
C VAL A 96 5.53 3.04 10.27
N TRP A 97 5.42 3.49 11.52
CA TRP A 97 4.23 3.31 12.34
C TRP A 97 3.92 4.51 13.23
N ALA A 98 2.72 4.54 13.79
CA ALA A 98 2.35 5.52 14.81
C ALA A 98 1.35 4.93 15.81
N SER A 99 1.31 5.44 17.04
CA SER A 99 0.37 4.98 18.07
C SER A 99 -1.09 5.34 17.77
N TRP A 100 -1.32 6.39 17.00
CA TRP A 100 -2.65 6.85 16.58
C TRP A 100 -3.18 6.14 15.32
N CYS A 101 -2.36 5.30 14.70
CA CYS A 101 -2.67 4.59 13.47
C CYS A 101 -3.43 3.29 13.78
N VAL A 102 -4.71 3.23 13.50
CA VAL A 102 -5.54 2.04 13.78
C VAL A 102 -5.01 0.77 13.09
N PRO A 103 -4.67 0.77 11.77
CA PRO A 103 -4.14 -0.44 11.14
C PRO A 103 -2.78 -0.90 11.70
N CYS A 104 -2.02 0.01 12.35
CA CYS A 104 -0.76 -0.36 13.01
C CYS A 104 -0.99 -1.25 14.26
N HIS A 105 -2.17 -1.12 14.91
CA HIS A 105 -2.56 -2.00 16.00
C HIS A 105 -2.82 -3.42 15.49
N ASP A 106 -3.43 -3.53 14.30
CA ASP A 106 -3.82 -4.82 13.71
C ASP A 106 -2.59 -5.62 13.23
N GLU A 107 -1.55 -4.94 12.73
CA GLU A 107 -0.32 -5.61 12.25
C GLU A 107 0.69 -5.95 13.35
N ALA A 108 0.58 -5.35 14.55
CA ALA A 108 1.56 -5.51 15.61
C ALA A 108 1.90 -6.97 15.98
N PRO A 109 0.94 -7.91 16.05
CA PRO A 109 1.25 -9.33 16.29
C PRO A 109 2.11 -9.96 15.19
N LEU A 110 1.93 -9.54 13.93
CA LEU A 110 2.69 -10.05 12.80
C LEU A 110 4.12 -9.50 12.78
N LEU A 111 4.31 -8.24 13.20
CA LEU A 111 5.64 -7.66 13.41
C LEU A 111 6.41 -8.39 14.53
N LEU A 112 5.75 -8.79 15.62
CA LEU A 112 6.37 -9.62 16.66
C LEU A 112 6.80 -10.99 16.12
N LYS A 113 5.96 -11.60 15.26
CA LYS A 113 6.31 -12.87 14.59
C LYS A 113 7.53 -12.69 13.68
N LEU A 114 7.61 -11.61 12.91
CA LEU A 114 8.78 -11.30 12.10
C LEU A 114 10.03 -11.08 12.96
N ALA A 115 9.91 -10.36 14.08
CA ALA A 115 11.02 -10.08 14.97
C ALA A 115 11.59 -11.31 15.68
N ALA A 116 10.86 -12.44 15.68
CA ALA A 116 11.35 -13.73 16.18
C ALA A 116 12.34 -14.42 15.22
N ASP A 117 12.35 -14.05 13.94
CA ASP A 117 13.32 -14.55 12.96
C ASP A 117 14.68 -13.85 13.15
N ARG A 118 15.64 -14.59 13.68
CA ARG A 118 17.00 -14.07 13.96
C ARG A 118 17.86 -13.81 12.71
N ARG A 119 17.40 -14.18 11.54
CA ARG A 119 18.10 -13.94 10.26
C ARG A 119 17.91 -12.50 9.76
N ILE A 120 16.95 -11.79 10.33
CA ILE A 120 16.59 -10.42 9.97
C ILE A 120 16.59 -9.51 11.20
N ARG A 121 16.73 -8.23 10.95
CA ARG A 121 16.58 -7.20 11.97
C ARG A 121 15.31 -6.39 11.71
N VAL A 122 14.43 -6.30 12.70
CA VAL A 122 13.23 -5.46 12.61
C VAL A 122 13.49 -4.14 13.31
N VAL A 123 13.30 -3.02 12.59
CA VAL A 123 13.50 -1.66 13.11
C VAL A 123 12.26 -0.80 12.83
N GLY A 124 12.09 0.29 13.59
CA GLY A 124 10.91 1.15 13.49
C GLY A 124 11.24 2.62 13.25
N ILE A 125 10.40 3.30 12.47
CA ILE A 125 10.26 4.76 12.48
C ILE A 125 8.90 5.10 13.08
N ASN A 126 8.90 5.75 14.23
CA ASN A 126 7.70 6.25 14.86
C ASN A 126 7.38 7.63 14.26
N TYR A 127 6.31 7.71 13.47
CA TYR A 127 5.98 8.83 12.61
C TYR A 127 5.01 9.80 13.28
N LYS A 128 5.42 11.09 13.43
CA LYS A 128 4.59 12.20 13.93
C LYS A 128 3.79 11.82 15.17
N ASP A 129 4.47 11.32 16.18
CA ASP A 129 3.87 10.77 17.38
C ASP A 129 4.50 11.37 18.65
N GLU A 130 3.83 11.19 19.77
CA GLU A 130 4.35 11.56 21.08
C GLU A 130 4.98 10.35 21.78
N ALA A 131 6.13 10.58 22.44
CA ALA A 131 6.90 9.49 23.06
C ALA A 131 6.06 8.67 24.07
N ASP A 132 5.20 9.32 24.85
CA ASP A 132 4.35 8.65 25.84
C ASP A 132 3.31 7.76 25.17
N ASN A 133 2.73 8.20 24.05
CA ASN A 133 1.78 7.42 23.28
C ASN A 133 2.47 6.21 22.62
N ALA A 134 3.63 6.45 22.02
CA ALA A 134 4.46 5.40 21.41
C ALA A 134 4.84 4.32 22.44
N ARG A 135 5.29 4.71 23.64
CA ARG A 135 5.60 3.75 24.72
C ARG A 135 4.38 2.95 25.17
N ARG A 136 3.22 3.62 25.34
CA ARG A 136 1.98 2.91 25.70
C ARG A 136 1.53 1.92 24.64
N PHE A 137 1.68 2.29 23.36
CA PHE A 137 1.41 1.40 22.23
C PHE A 137 2.29 0.15 22.31
N LEU A 138 3.61 0.33 22.38
CA LEU A 138 4.57 -0.78 22.42
C LEU A 138 4.45 -1.61 23.72
N GLY A 139 4.11 -0.98 24.85
CA GLY A 139 3.83 -1.68 26.10
C GLY A 139 2.59 -2.55 26.03
N ARG A 140 1.57 -2.15 25.26
CA ARG A 140 0.33 -2.94 25.08
C ARG A 140 0.48 -4.08 24.07
N HIS A 141 1.15 -3.82 22.94
CA HIS A 141 1.24 -4.75 21.82
C HIS A 141 2.54 -5.56 21.78
N GLY A 142 3.52 -5.23 22.63
CA GLY A 142 4.88 -5.73 22.55
C GLY A 142 5.77 -4.88 21.66
N ASN A 143 7.08 -4.95 21.87
CA ASN A 143 8.07 -4.20 21.09
C ASN A 143 8.86 -5.13 20.16
N PRO A 144 8.56 -5.12 18.83
CA PRO A 144 9.28 -5.94 17.85
C PRO A 144 10.65 -5.34 17.47
N PHE A 145 10.87 -4.06 17.77
CA PHE A 145 11.96 -3.29 17.19
C PHE A 145 13.28 -3.45 17.93
N ALA A 146 14.34 -3.81 17.20
CA ALA A 146 15.71 -3.80 17.68
C ALA A 146 16.28 -2.38 17.83
N ALA A 147 15.80 -1.44 17.00
CA ALA A 147 16.04 -0.01 17.06
C ALA A 147 14.77 0.72 16.64
N ASN A 148 14.48 1.87 17.24
CA ASN A 148 13.28 2.62 16.92
C ASN A 148 13.54 4.13 17.03
N GLY A 149 13.50 4.81 15.89
CA GLY A 149 13.70 6.25 15.84
C GLY A 149 12.40 7.02 15.90
N ILE A 150 12.36 8.17 16.59
CA ILE A 150 11.20 9.07 16.58
C ILE A 150 11.37 10.16 15.53
N ASP A 151 10.46 10.19 14.55
CA ASP A 151 10.39 11.18 13.46
C ASP A 151 9.24 12.16 13.72
N ARG A 152 9.48 13.12 14.61
CA ARG A 152 8.44 14.08 15.07
C ARG A 152 7.90 14.95 13.96
N ASN A 153 8.73 15.33 13.00
CA ASN A 153 8.36 16.23 11.90
C ASN A 153 7.99 15.49 10.60
N GLY A 154 8.19 14.17 10.54
CA GLY A 154 7.89 13.33 9.38
C GLY A 154 8.91 13.44 8.25
N ARG A 155 10.09 14.05 8.49
CA ARG A 155 11.09 14.26 7.45
C ARG A 155 11.72 12.95 6.97
N ALA A 156 12.07 12.07 7.89
CA ALA A 156 12.62 10.78 7.52
C ALA A 156 11.61 9.96 6.71
N ALA A 157 10.34 9.96 7.10
CA ALA A 157 9.28 9.30 6.34
C ALA A 157 9.16 9.85 4.90
N ILE A 158 9.33 11.17 4.69
CA ILE A 158 9.34 11.77 3.35
C ILE A 158 10.55 11.25 2.54
N GLU A 159 11.73 11.17 3.13
CA GLU A 159 12.94 10.66 2.47
C GLU A 159 12.79 9.19 2.07
N TRP A 160 12.09 8.39 2.87
CA TRP A 160 11.69 7.02 2.56
C TRP A 160 10.51 6.91 1.58
N GLY A 161 9.99 8.04 1.09
CA GLY A 161 8.84 8.07 0.17
C GLY A 161 7.59 7.43 0.78
N VAL A 162 7.38 7.59 2.09
CA VAL A 162 6.20 7.09 2.80
C VAL A 162 4.99 7.93 2.42
N TYR A 163 3.92 7.27 1.99
CA TYR A 163 2.64 7.90 1.67
C TYR A 163 1.74 8.02 2.89
N GLY A 164 1.85 7.06 3.80
CA GLY A 164 1.07 7.00 5.03
C GLY A 164 1.56 5.89 5.95
N VAL A 165 0.91 5.70 7.09
CA VAL A 165 1.24 4.64 8.04
C VAL A 165 0.10 3.63 8.11
N PRO A 166 0.41 2.32 8.20
CA PRO A 166 1.75 1.75 8.23
C PRO A 166 2.33 1.50 6.83
N GLU A 167 3.65 1.50 6.71
CA GLU A 167 4.37 1.00 5.54
C GLU A 167 5.60 0.20 5.98
N THR A 168 5.93 -0.84 5.22
CA THR A 168 7.05 -1.74 5.56
C THR A 168 8.02 -1.84 4.39
N PHE A 169 9.31 -1.74 4.69
CA PHE A 169 10.39 -1.86 3.72
C PHE A 169 11.28 -3.05 4.07
N VAL A 170 11.74 -3.76 3.05
CA VAL A 170 12.82 -4.74 3.18
C VAL A 170 14.08 -4.13 2.58
N VAL A 171 15.14 -4.05 3.38
CA VAL A 171 16.46 -3.57 2.96
C VAL A 171 17.40 -4.76 2.95
N GLY A 172 18.10 -4.95 1.84
CA GLY A 172 19.10 -5.99 1.67
C GLY A 172 20.38 -5.74 2.48
N ARG A 173 21.25 -6.75 2.56
CA ARG A 173 22.57 -6.61 3.22
C ARG A 173 23.47 -5.55 2.60
N ASP A 174 23.23 -5.24 1.33
CA ASP A 174 23.90 -4.18 0.56
C ASP A 174 23.38 -2.77 0.86
N GLY A 175 22.45 -2.64 1.80
CA GLY A 175 21.80 -1.38 2.16
C GLY A 175 20.81 -0.85 1.13
N ARG A 176 20.39 -1.67 0.14
CA ARG A 176 19.43 -1.25 -0.88
C ARG A 176 18.03 -1.71 -0.53
N ILE A 177 17.05 -0.89 -0.88
CA ILE A 177 15.63 -1.22 -0.71
C ILE A 177 15.25 -2.31 -1.70
N ALA A 178 14.98 -3.51 -1.21
CA ALA A 178 14.59 -4.67 -2.01
C ALA A 178 13.07 -4.73 -2.25
N PHE A 179 12.26 -4.22 -1.29
CA PHE A 179 10.80 -4.31 -1.36
C PHE A 179 10.15 -3.22 -0.51
N LYS A 180 8.94 -2.82 -0.90
CA LYS A 180 8.07 -1.90 -0.16
C LYS A 180 6.65 -2.44 -0.13
N LEU A 181 6.06 -2.54 1.06
CA LEU A 181 4.65 -2.83 1.29
C LEU A 181 3.96 -1.55 1.76
N ILE A 182 2.90 -1.14 1.06
CA ILE A 182 2.06 0.00 1.43
C ILE A 182 0.83 -0.54 2.17
N GLY A 183 0.51 0.06 3.30
CA GLY A 183 -0.57 -0.39 4.18
C GLY A 183 -0.14 -1.48 5.16
N PRO A 184 -1.09 -2.02 5.96
CA PRO A 184 -0.81 -2.94 7.05
C PRO A 184 -0.34 -4.31 6.55
N ILE A 185 0.52 -4.93 7.34
CA ILE A 185 0.84 -6.34 7.19
C ILE A 185 -0.40 -7.14 7.56
N THR A 186 -0.84 -8.00 6.66
CA THR A 186 -1.91 -8.98 6.87
C THR A 186 -1.36 -10.39 6.71
N PRO A 187 -2.04 -11.44 7.19
CA PRO A 187 -1.58 -12.82 6.96
C PRO A 187 -1.36 -13.12 5.47
N ASP A 188 -2.25 -12.63 4.61
CA ASP A 188 -2.17 -12.87 3.17
C ASP A 188 -0.95 -12.20 2.51
N ASN A 189 -0.71 -10.91 2.76
CA ASN A 189 0.43 -10.21 2.16
C ASN A 189 1.77 -10.55 2.84
N LEU A 190 1.74 -10.97 4.10
CA LEU A 190 2.93 -11.51 4.77
C LEU A 190 3.43 -12.76 4.04
N ASP A 191 2.55 -13.73 3.79
CA ASP A 191 2.94 -15.00 3.20
C ASP A 191 3.20 -14.88 1.68
N LYS A 192 2.43 -14.06 0.97
CA LYS A 192 2.51 -13.97 -0.51
C LYS A 192 3.47 -12.90 -1.04
N ALA A 193 3.83 -11.91 -0.23
CA ALA A 193 4.65 -10.79 -0.70
C ALA A 193 5.84 -10.48 0.21
N LEU A 194 5.62 -10.22 1.51
CA LEU A 194 6.68 -9.76 2.40
C LEU A 194 7.69 -10.85 2.70
N GLN A 195 7.23 -12.05 3.08
CA GLN A 195 8.12 -13.19 3.38
C GLN A 195 8.95 -13.62 2.16
N PRO A 196 8.39 -13.77 0.94
CA PRO A 196 9.18 -14.02 -0.27
C PRO A 196 10.22 -12.94 -0.56
N ALA A 197 9.91 -11.66 -0.29
CA ALA A 197 10.86 -10.56 -0.47
C ALA A 197 12.01 -10.64 0.55
N ILE A 198 11.73 -10.97 1.81
CA ILE A 198 12.73 -11.21 2.85
C ILE A 198 13.64 -12.37 2.45
N GLU A 199 13.07 -13.51 2.05
CA GLU A 199 13.84 -14.68 1.63
C GLU A 199 14.71 -14.40 0.39
N LYS A 200 14.21 -13.59 -0.54
CA LYS A 200 15.00 -13.13 -1.69
C LYS A 200 16.18 -12.25 -1.24
N ALA A 201 15.96 -11.32 -0.31
CA ALA A 201 17.01 -10.45 0.22
C ALA A 201 18.07 -11.24 1.00
N LEU A 202 17.67 -12.29 1.72
CA LEU A 202 18.58 -13.18 2.45
C LEU A 202 19.50 -13.97 1.49
N ARG A 203 19.00 -14.37 0.31
CA ARG A 203 19.79 -15.07 -0.71
C ARG A 203 20.63 -14.15 -1.57
N GLY A 204 20.22 -12.91 -1.77
CA GLY A 204 20.91 -11.95 -2.66
C GLY A 204 22.16 -11.30 -2.11
N GLY A 205 22.68 -11.76 -0.98
CA GLY A 205 23.92 -11.32 -0.36
C GLY A 205 25.09 -12.30 -0.53
N GLU A 206 24.93 -13.30 -1.43
CA GLU A 206 26.01 -14.21 -1.84
C GLU A 206 26.63 -13.78 -3.16
#